data_6c72d57f26d92b5410c193f7d4e04a40
#
_entry.id   6c72d57f26d92b5410c193f7d4e04a40
#
_cell.length_a   1.000
_cell.length_b   1.000
_cell.length_c   1.000
_cell.angle_alpha   90.00
_cell.angle_beta   90.00
_cell.angle_gamma   90.00
#
_symmetry.space_group_name_H-M   'P 1'
#
loop_
_entity.id
_entity.type
_entity.pdbx_description
1 polymer ?
#
loop_
_entity_poly.entity_id
_entity_poly.type
_entity_poly.pdbx_seq_one_letter_code
_entity_poly.pdbx_strand_id
1 'polypeptide(L)' 'MTQEEQIRLYRLMEKLNWFFHQEMHYLNRDIAEKTARECYPEIRDFTYDILWNDLPREVQGHLMNEDETL' A
#
# COMPACT_ATOMS: atom_id res chain seq x y z
N MET A 1 13.85 -4.03 4.55
CA MET A 1 13.30 -4.17 3.17
C MET A 1 14.45 -4.41 2.21
N THR A 2 14.31 -5.42 1.36
CA THR A 2 15.33 -5.71 0.35
C THR A 2 15.27 -4.72 -0.81
N GLN A 3 16.30 -4.71 -1.65
CA GLN A 3 16.32 -3.87 -2.85
C GLN A 3 15.18 -4.23 -3.81
N GLU A 4 14.88 -5.53 -3.96
CA GLU A 4 13.75 -5.97 -4.78
C GLU A 4 12.42 -5.46 -4.24
N GLU A 5 12.25 -5.49 -2.92
CA GLU A 5 11.06 -4.97 -2.26
C GLU A 5 10.94 -3.45 -2.43
N GLN A 6 12.06 -2.73 -2.36
CA GLN A 6 12.08 -1.29 -2.61
C GLN A 6 11.64 -0.96 -4.03
N ILE A 7 12.11 -1.72 -5.02
CA ILE A 7 11.73 -1.53 -6.42
C ILE A 7 10.24 -1.82 -6.61
N ARG A 8 9.74 -2.90 -6.00
CA ARG A 8 8.31 -3.25 -6.05
C ARG A 8 7.46 -2.12 -5.46
N LEU A 9 7.88 -1.59 -4.31
CA LEU A 9 7.15 -0.51 -3.66
C LEU A 9 7.15 0.75 -4.52
N TYR A 10 8.29 1.09 -5.10
CA TYR A 10 8.38 2.25 -6.00
C TYR A 10 7.42 2.12 -7.17
N ARG A 11 7.37 0.95 -7.81
CA ARG A 11 6.46 0.70 -8.94
C ARG A 11 5.00 0.76 -8.52
N LEU A 12 4.68 0.25 -7.34
CA LEU A 12 3.33 0.35 -6.79
C LEU A 12 2.94 1.81 -6.58
N MET A 13 3.83 2.60 -6.00
CA MET A 13 3.58 4.01 -5.75
C MET A 13 3.45 4.80 -7.05
N GLU A 14 4.24 4.48 -8.08
CA GLU A 14 4.09 5.09 -9.40
C GLU A 14 2.70 4.83 -9.98
N LYS A 15 2.23 3.57 -9.89
CA LYS A 15 0.92 3.19 -10.40
C LYS A 15 -0.19 3.90 -9.64
N LEU A 16 -0.10 3.98 -8.31
CA LEU A 16 -1.07 4.68 -7.49
C LEU A 16 -1.06 6.18 -7.77
N ASN A 17 0.13 6.76 -7.95
CA ASN A 17 0.26 8.17 -8.30
C ASN A 17 -0.41 8.48 -9.64
N TRP A 18 -0.19 7.65 -10.64
CA TRP A 18 -0.85 7.78 -11.93
C TRP A 18 -2.37 7.74 -11.78
N PHE A 19 -2.87 6.79 -10.98
CA PHE A 19 -4.30 6.62 -10.77
C PHE A 19 -4.93 7.82 -10.06
N PHE A 20 -4.32 8.28 -8.98
CA PHE A 20 -4.88 9.37 -8.17
C PHE A 20 -4.59 10.76 -8.71
N HIS A 21 -3.66 10.90 -9.61
CA HIS A 21 -3.24 12.21 -10.12
C HIS A 21 -4.33 12.89 -10.96
N GLN A 22 -5.16 12.14 -11.67
CA GLN A 22 -6.17 12.69 -12.57
C GLN A 22 -7.55 12.12 -12.27
N GLU A 23 -8.55 13.01 -12.22
CA GLU A 23 -9.93 12.64 -11.97
C GLU A 23 -10.46 11.63 -13.00
N MET A 24 -10.06 11.78 -14.27
CA MET A 24 -10.51 10.88 -15.32
C MET A 24 -10.07 9.43 -15.08
N HIS A 25 -9.05 9.21 -14.26
CA HIS A 25 -8.62 7.86 -13.90
C HIS A 25 -9.45 7.30 -12.73
N TYR A 26 -9.52 8.01 -11.60
CA TYR A 26 -10.17 7.45 -10.41
C TYR A 26 -11.69 7.57 -10.43
N LEU A 27 -12.24 8.42 -11.27
CA LEU A 27 -13.69 8.50 -11.48
C LEU A 27 -14.18 7.53 -12.58
N ASN A 28 -13.26 6.94 -13.32
CA ASN A 28 -13.61 5.92 -14.33
C ASN A 28 -13.71 4.56 -13.64
N ARG A 29 -14.91 3.97 -13.67
CA ARG A 29 -15.18 2.71 -12.98
C ARG A 29 -14.28 1.56 -13.44
N ASP A 30 -14.07 1.44 -14.74
CA ASP A 30 -13.26 0.36 -15.30
C ASP A 30 -11.79 0.49 -14.90
N ILE A 31 -11.26 1.71 -14.96
CA ILE A 31 -9.88 1.98 -14.53
C ILE A 31 -9.73 1.75 -13.02
N ALA A 32 -10.70 2.22 -12.23
CA ALA A 32 -10.68 2.04 -10.79
C ALA A 32 -10.71 0.56 -10.41
N GLU A 33 -11.55 -0.23 -11.05
CA GLU A 33 -11.65 -1.66 -10.79
C GLU A 33 -10.35 -2.38 -11.17
N LYS A 34 -9.81 -2.09 -12.33
CA LYS A 34 -8.55 -2.68 -12.79
C LYS A 34 -7.39 -2.33 -11.86
N THR A 35 -7.28 -1.05 -11.49
CA THR A 35 -6.24 -0.57 -10.59
C THR A 35 -6.35 -1.22 -9.21
N ALA A 36 -7.56 -1.34 -8.68
CA ALA A 36 -7.79 -2.00 -7.40
C ALA A 36 -7.34 -3.45 -7.44
N ARG A 37 -7.70 -4.19 -8.50
CA ARG A 37 -7.30 -5.59 -8.64
C ARG A 37 -5.80 -5.77 -8.76
N GLU A 38 -5.12 -4.87 -9.46
CA GLU A 38 -3.67 -4.94 -9.65
C GLU A 38 -2.90 -4.50 -8.42
N CYS A 39 -3.37 -3.46 -7.74
CA CYS A 39 -2.64 -2.85 -6.63
C CYS A 39 -2.96 -3.46 -5.27
N TYR A 40 -4.18 -3.95 -5.06
CA TYR A 40 -4.60 -4.43 -3.75
C TYR A 40 -3.73 -5.57 -3.20
N PRO A 41 -3.38 -6.61 -3.97
CA PRO A 41 -2.49 -7.65 -3.47
C PRO A 41 -1.12 -7.13 -3.03
N GLU A 42 -0.57 -6.18 -3.78
CA GLU A 42 0.72 -5.54 -3.43
C GLU A 42 0.59 -4.67 -2.19
N ILE A 43 -0.48 -3.88 -2.10
CA ILE A 43 -0.74 -3.05 -0.92
C ILE A 43 -0.85 -3.92 0.33
N ARG A 44 -1.59 -5.01 0.23
CA ARG A 44 -1.78 -5.93 1.33
C ARG A 44 -0.47 -6.58 1.77
N ASP A 45 0.33 -7.04 0.80
CA ASP A 45 1.62 -7.67 1.07
C ASP A 45 2.56 -6.70 1.78
N PHE A 46 2.65 -5.46 1.28
CA PHE A 46 3.49 -4.45 1.92
C PHE A 46 2.97 -4.05 3.30
N THR A 47 1.66 -3.88 3.44
CA THR A 47 1.08 -3.43 4.70
C THR A 47 1.28 -4.44 5.83
N TYR A 48 0.96 -5.71 5.58
CA TYR A 48 0.90 -6.71 6.64
C TYR A 48 2.16 -7.55 6.78
N ASP A 49 2.90 -7.74 5.69
CA ASP A 49 4.07 -8.62 5.74
C ASP A 49 5.39 -7.85 5.70
N ILE A 50 5.59 -6.99 4.70
CA ILE A 50 6.88 -6.37 4.48
C ILE A 50 7.11 -5.18 5.42
N LEU A 51 6.29 -4.15 5.32
CA LEU A 51 6.46 -2.94 6.13
C LEU A 51 6.19 -3.19 7.60
N TRP A 52 5.18 -3.98 7.92
CA TRP A 52 4.88 -4.31 9.30
C TRP A 52 6.06 -4.99 9.98
N ASN A 53 6.67 -5.98 9.33
CA ASN A 53 7.82 -6.70 9.90
C ASN A 53 9.08 -5.84 9.99
N ASP A 54 9.21 -4.81 9.15
CA ASP A 54 10.33 -3.88 9.21
C ASP A 54 10.17 -2.83 10.32
N LEU A 55 8.97 -2.67 10.89
CA LEU A 55 8.76 -1.73 11.98
C LEU A 55 9.37 -2.27 13.29
N PRO A 56 10.01 -1.41 14.11
CA PRO A 56 10.47 -1.81 15.41
C PRO A 56 9.33 -2.31 16.30
N ARG A 57 9.62 -3.24 17.20
CA ARG A 57 8.60 -3.82 18.09
C ARG A 57 7.84 -2.77 18.90
N GLU A 58 8.54 -1.75 19.36
CA GLU A 58 7.94 -0.66 20.13
C GLU A 58 6.87 0.07 19.30
N VAL A 59 7.18 0.31 18.03
CA VAL A 59 6.24 0.97 17.10
C VAL A 59 5.06 0.07 16.83
N GLN A 60 5.30 -1.22 16.60
CA GLN A 60 4.23 -2.20 16.36
C GLN A 60 3.27 -2.24 17.55
N GLY A 61 3.79 -2.31 18.77
CA GLY A 61 2.96 -2.34 19.98
C GLY A 61 2.15 -1.07 20.15
N HIS A 62 2.74 0.08 19.86
CA HIS A 62 2.06 1.37 19.95
C HIS A 62 0.90 1.46 18.93
N LEU A 63 1.13 1.03 17.71
CA LEU A 63 0.10 1.04 16.67
C LEU A 63 -1.04 0.08 16.99
N MET A 64 -0.73 -1.10 17.55
CA MET A 64 -1.77 -2.04 17.96
C MET A 64 -2.64 -1.47 19.08
N ASN A 65 -2.04 -0.76 20.03
CA ASN A 65 -2.79 -0.11 21.11
C ASN A 65 -3.69 0.99 20.60
N GLU A 66 -3.27 1.74 19.58
CA GLU A 66 -4.11 2.75 18.94
C GLU A 66 -5.34 2.12 18.30
N ASP A 67 -5.15 0.99 17.61
CA ASP A 67 -6.24 0.27 16.96
C ASP A 67 -7.25 -0.25 17.99
N GLU A 68 -6.78 -0.67 19.16
CA GLU A 68 -7.65 -1.15 20.25
C GLU A 68 -8.51 -0.03 20.85
N THR A 69 -8.06 1.21 20.78
CA THR A 69 -8.80 2.35 21.34
C THR A 69 -9.82 2.94 20.39
N LEU A 70 -9.82 2.49 19.16
CA LEU A 70 -10.82 2.91 18.17
C LEU A 70 -12.03 1.99 18.19
#